data_45d13a9f69ec125024bc7132b9decf8d
#
_entry.id   45d13a9f69ec125024bc7132b9decf8d
#
_cell.length_a   1.000
_cell.length_b   1.000
_cell.length_c   1.000
_cell.angle_alpha   90.00
_cell.angle_beta   90.00
_cell.angle_gamma   90.00
#
_symmetry.space_group_name_H-M   'P 1'
#
loop_
_entity.id
_entity.type
_entity.pdbx_description
1 polymer ?
#
loop_
_entity_poly.entity_id
_entity_poly.type
_entity_poly.pdbx_seq_one_letter_code
_entity_poly.pdbx_strand_id
1 'polypeptide(L)'
;RVFAVVLLILVGVVFVAGPAGLLSQLTGMHSMLFVAIIFAYYFLATILPVDKIIGRVYPFFAVLLVFMAVGLLGALAFKGYTFYSNIEWTMHSPSGLPAWPLVFITIACGACSGFHATQSPLMARCINNEKHGRKIFYGAMIAEGVIGLIWVTLGMSFYSDTAALAAALGPKGNAALVVNNISVELLGVFGGALAVLGVVVLPVTSGDTAFRAA
;
A
#
# COMPACT_ATOMS: atom_id res chain seq x y z
N ARG A 1 10.81 -22.79 7.95
CA ARG A 1 9.82 -22.94 6.89
C ARG A 1 8.39 -22.70 7.39
N VAL A 2 7.90 -23.42 8.41
CA VAL A 2 6.55 -23.25 8.98
C VAL A 2 6.29 -21.79 9.38
N PHE A 3 7.20 -21.15 10.08
CA PHE A 3 7.06 -19.76 10.50
C PHE A 3 6.94 -18.79 9.31
N ALA A 4 7.68 -19.03 8.22
CA ALA A 4 7.61 -18.22 7.01
C ALA A 4 6.26 -18.38 6.32
N VAL A 5 5.73 -19.59 6.23
CA VAL A 5 4.40 -19.85 5.66
C VAL A 5 3.31 -19.17 6.47
N VAL A 6 3.35 -19.29 7.81
CA VAL A 6 2.38 -18.59 8.69
C VAL A 6 2.46 -17.08 8.49
N LEU A 7 3.66 -16.50 8.43
CA LEU A 7 3.84 -15.08 8.18
C LEU A 7 3.23 -14.66 6.83
N LEU A 8 3.51 -15.40 5.76
CA LEU A 8 2.99 -15.11 4.42
C LEU A 8 1.46 -15.18 4.35
N ILE A 9 0.86 -16.16 5.03
CA ILE A 9 -0.60 -16.26 5.13
C ILE A 9 -1.18 -15.07 5.88
N LEU A 10 -0.61 -14.69 7.01
CA LEU A 10 -1.08 -13.52 7.77
C LEU A 10 -0.95 -12.21 6.98
N VAL A 11 0.15 -12.01 6.30
CA VAL A 11 0.36 -10.86 5.40
C VAL A 11 -0.65 -10.89 4.25
N GLY A 12 -0.90 -12.06 3.66
CA GLY A 12 -1.91 -12.26 2.63
C GLY A 12 -3.31 -11.85 3.09
N VAL A 13 -3.70 -12.19 4.32
CA VAL A 13 -5.00 -11.78 4.89
C VAL A 13 -5.12 -10.26 4.97
N VAL A 14 -4.08 -9.56 5.40
CA VAL A 14 -4.05 -8.10 5.45
C VAL A 14 -4.19 -7.49 4.05
N PHE A 15 -3.52 -8.10 3.06
CA PHE A 15 -3.57 -7.67 1.65
C PHE A 15 -4.90 -7.98 0.95
N VAL A 16 -5.77 -8.77 1.56
CA VAL A 16 -7.16 -8.93 1.14
C VAL A 16 -8.07 -7.93 1.85
N ALA A 17 -7.94 -7.82 3.16
CA ALA A 17 -8.83 -7.02 4.00
C ALA A 17 -8.72 -5.51 3.70
N GLY A 18 -7.50 -4.99 3.50
CA GLY A 18 -7.26 -3.57 3.19
C GLY A 18 -7.95 -3.12 1.90
N PRO A 19 -7.63 -3.72 0.75
CA PRO A 19 -8.29 -3.43 -0.52
C PRO A 19 -9.80 -3.61 -0.50
N ALA A 20 -10.30 -4.68 0.12
CA ALA A 20 -11.74 -4.92 0.25
C ALA A 20 -12.43 -3.80 1.03
N GLY A 21 -11.81 -3.29 2.09
CA GLY A 21 -12.30 -2.14 2.84
C GLY A 21 -12.35 -0.86 2.01
N LEU A 22 -11.29 -0.57 1.24
CA LEU A 22 -11.25 0.60 0.34
C LEU A 22 -12.31 0.54 -0.75
N LEU A 23 -12.45 -0.62 -1.41
CA LEU A 23 -13.47 -0.82 -2.46
C LEU A 23 -14.88 -0.73 -1.90
N SER A 24 -15.11 -1.24 -0.69
CA SER A 24 -16.39 -1.12 0.01
C SER A 24 -16.75 0.34 0.27
N GLN A 25 -15.80 1.17 0.67
CA GLN A 25 -16.02 2.61 0.90
C GLN A 25 -16.27 3.36 -0.40
N LEU A 26 -15.54 3.02 -1.46
CA LEU A 26 -15.67 3.68 -2.77
C LEU A 26 -17.03 3.38 -3.43
N THR A 27 -17.55 2.17 -3.27
CA THR A 27 -18.75 1.70 -3.98
C THR A 27 -20.00 1.64 -3.10
N GLY A 28 -19.85 1.68 -1.78
CA GLY A 28 -20.94 1.45 -0.82
C GLY A 28 -21.38 -0.01 -0.69
N MET A 29 -20.73 -0.95 -1.39
CA MET A 29 -21.08 -2.37 -1.35
C MET A 29 -20.43 -3.07 -0.16
N HIS A 30 -20.99 -4.23 0.23
CA HIS A 30 -20.49 -4.97 1.38
C HIS A 30 -19.06 -5.50 1.15
N SER A 31 -18.17 -5.32 2.13
CA SER A 31 -16.74 -5.67 2.01
C SER A 31 -16.48 -7.15 1.70
N MET A 32 -17.35 -8.06 2.18
CA MET A 32 -17.23 -9.50 1.90
C MET A 32 -17.34 -9.86 0.41
N LEU A 33 -18.07 -9.06 -0.38
CA LEU A 33 -18.09 -9.24 -1.83
C LEU A 33 -16.71 -9.03 -2.44
N PHE A 34 -16.02 -7.96 -2.03
CA PHE A 34 -14.66 -7.69 -2.51
C PHE A 34 -13.63 -8.67 -1.98
N VAL A 35 -13.78 -9.14 -0.75
CA VAL A 35 -12.98 -10.27 -0.23
C VAL A 35 -13.12 -11.49 -1.14
N ALA A 36 -14.33 -11.86 -1.51
CA ALA A 36 -14.57 -13.02 -2.40
C ALA A 36 -13.97 -12.79 -3.80
N ILE A 37 -14.10 -11.59 -4.37
CA ILE A 37 -13.53 -11.23 -5.68
C ILE A 37 -12.00 -11.31 -5.65
N ILE A 38 -11.36 -10.75 -4.61
CA ILE A 38 -9.90 -10.75 -4.47
C ILE A 38 -9.38 -12.18 -4.26
N PHE A 39 -10.06 -13.00 -3.47
CA PHE A 39 -9.70 -14.41 -3.33
C PHE A 39 -9.88 -15.19 -4.62
N ALA A 40 -10.95 -14.96 -5.37
CA ALA A 40 -11.15 -15.57 -6.68
C ALA A 40 -10.02 -15.18 -7.64
N TYR A 41 -9.60 -13.90 -7.62
CA TYR A 41 -8.44 -13.44 -8.39
C TYR A 41 -7.16 -14.17 -7.96
N TYR A 42 -6.87 -14.30 -6.66
CA TYR A 42 -5.68 -15.00 -6.19
C TYR A 42 -5.67 -16.47 -6.57
N PHE A 43 -6.83 -17.13 -6.49
CA PHE A 43 -6.97 -18.51 -6.92
C PHE A 43 -6.68 -18.69 -8.41
N LEU A 44 -7.25 -17.83 -9.25
CA LEU A 44 -7.00 -17.83 -10.69
C LEU A 44 -5.54 -17.49 -11.00
N ALA A 45 -5.01 -16.47 -10.33
CA ALA A 45 -3.64 -16.04 -10.51
C ALA A 45 -2.63 -17.12 -10.11
N THR A 46 -2.90 -17.93 -9.10
CA THR A 46 -2.03 -19.03 -8.67
C THR A 46 -1.95 -20.15 -9.74
N ILE A 47 -3.03 -20.37 -10.49
CA ILE A 47 -3.08 -21.38 -11.56
C ILE A 47 -2.40 -20.88 -12.84
N LEU A 48 -2.46 -19.57 -13.11
CA LEU A 48 -1.93 -18.96 -14.32
C LEU A 48 -0.42 -18.75 -14.24
N PRO A 49 0.31 -18.84 -15.36
CA PRO A 49 1.75 -18.53 -15.40
C PRO A 49 2.02 -17.09 -14.99
N VAL A 50 2.95 -16.90 -14.05
CA VAL A 50 3.32 -15.59 -13.46
C VAL A 50 3.70 -14.57 -14.54
N ASP A 51 4.47 -14.98 -15.52
CA ASP A 51 5.02 -14.12 -16.58
C ASP A 51 3.94 -13.44 -17.41
N LYS A 52 2.80 -14.11 -17.64
CA LYS A 52 1.69 -13.57 -18.44
C LYS A 52 0.90 -12.49 -17.68
N ILE A 53 0.73 -12.66 -16.38
CA ILE A 53 0.02 -11.68 -15.54
C ILE A 53 0.91 -10.47 -15.29
N ILE A 54 2.14 -10.70 -14.84
CA ILE A 54 3.10 -9.63 -14.56
C ILE A 54 3.37 -8.79 -15.81
N GLY A 55 3.61 -9.45 -16.97
CA GLY A 55 3.97 -8.74 -18.19
C GLY A 55 2.84 -7.90 -18.80
N ARG A 56 1.56 -8.26 -18.60
CA ARG A 56 0.43 -7.56 -19.23
C ARG A 56 -0.35 -6.66 -18.28
N VAL A 57 -0.59 -7.10 -17.08
CA VAL A 57 -1.50 -6.42 -16.13
C VAL A 57 -0.75 -5.42 -15.25
N TYR A 58 0.45 -5.76 -14.79
CA TYR A 58 1.21 -4.90 -13.89
C TYR A 58 1.67 -3.56 -14.50
N PRO A 59 2.01 -3.43 -15.79
CA PRO A 59 2.30 -2.11 -16.36
C PRO A 59 1.15 -1.13 -16.24
N PHE A 60 -0.11 -1.59 -16.41
CA PHE A 60 -1.29 -0.76 -16.20
C PHE A 60 -1.41 -0.32 -14.73
N PHE A 61 -1.15 -1.22 -13.81
CA PHE A 61 -1.16 -0.92 -12.39
C PHE A 61 -0.06 0.06 -11.99
N ALA A 62 1.12 -0.06 -12.59
CA ALA A 62 2.21 0.89 -12.37
C ALA A 62 1.83 2.31 -12.80
N VAL A 63 1.12 2.46 -13.92
CA VAL A 63 0.62 3.77 -14.37
C VAL A 63 -0.38 4.35 -13.37
N LEU A 64 -1.32 3.55 -12.86
CA LEU A 64 -2.26 4.01 -11.83
C LEU A 64 -1.54 4.43 -10.55
N LEU A 65 -0.52 3.69 -10.14
CA LEU A 65 0.28 4.00 -8.95
C LEU A 65 1.05 5.31 -9.11
N VAL A 66 1.68 5.52 -10.26
CA VAL A 66 2.39 6.77 -10.57
C VAL A 66 1.40 7.94 -10.65
N PHE A 67 0.25 7.76 -11.30
CA PHE A 67 -0.81 8.77 -11.34
C PHE A 67 -1.26 9.15 -9.92
N MET A 68 -1.52 8.18 -9.08
CA MET A 68 -1.89 8.41 -7.68
C MET A 68 -0.79 9.20 -6.94
N ALA A 69 0.45 8.73 -7.01
CA ALA A 69 1.56 9.36 -6.28
C ALA A 69 1.80 10.81 -6.72
N VAL A 70 1.91 11.05 -8.03
CA VAL A 70 2.17 12.39 -8.59
C VAL A 70 0.94 13.28 -8.46
N GLY A 71 -0.25 12.73 -8.72
CA GLY A 71 -1.51 13.47 -8.65
C GLY A 71 -1.82 13.97 -7.25
N LEU A 72 -1.71 13.11 -6.24
CA LEU A 72 -1.99 13.49 -4.85
C LEU A 72 -0.95 14.49 -4.32
N LEU A 73 0.34 14.24 -4.54
CA LEU A 73 1.40 15.16 -4.11
C LEU A 73 1.29 16.51 -4.81
N GLY A 74 1.03 16.50 -6.12
CA GLY A 74 0.80 17.72 -6.89
C GLY A 74 -0.42 18.49 -6.40
N ALA A 75 -1.56 17.81 -6.20
CA ALA A 75 -2.77 18.44 -5.69
C ALA A 75 -2.57 19.04 -4.28
N LEU A 76 -1.83 18.35 -3.40
CA LEU A 76 -1.47 18.88 -2.08
C LEU A 76 -0.70 20.21 -2.19
N ALA A 77 0.30 20.22 -3.07
CA ALA A 77 1.13 21.41 -3.29
C ALA A 77 0.32 22.57 -3.93
N PHE A 78 -0.48 22.30 -4.95
CA PHE A 78 -1.28 23.32 -5.65
C PHE A 78 -2.41 23.90 -4.80
N LYS A 79 -2.98 23.11 -3.89
CA LYS A 79 -4.02 23.59 -2.96
C LYS A 79 -3.46 24.39 -1.78
N GLY A 80 -2.13 24.54 -1.67
CA GLY A 80 -1.49 25.39 -0.67
C GLY A 80 -1.45 24.78 0.73
N TYR A 81 -1.52 23.45 0.85
CA TYR A 81 -1.31 22.81 2.15
C TYR A 81 0.12 22.99 2.63
N THR A 82 0.27 23.28 3.91
CA THR A 82 1.59 23.40 4.54
C THR A 82 2.18 22.03 4.74
N PHE A 83 3.35 21.78 4.15
CA PHE A 83 4.02 20.50 4.33
C PHE A 83 4.42 20.29 5.79
N TYR A 84 4.12 19.09 6.30
CA TYR A 84 4.45 18.67 7.66
C TYR A 84 3.91 19.61 8.77
N SER A 85 2.70 20.12 8.59
CA SER A 85 2.04 21.01 9.55
C SER A 85 1.80 20.37 10.93
N ASN A 86 1.73 19.07 11.00
CA ASN A 86 1.39 18.30 12.21
C ASN A 86 2.55 17.46 12.75
N ILE A 87 3.82 17.85 12.49
CA ILE A 87 4.95 17.19 13.15
C ILE A 87 4.99 17.58 14.62
N GLU A 88 4.79 16.59 15.46
CA GLU A 88 5.06 16.66 16.89
C GLU A 88 6.35 15.88 17.19
N TRP A 89 7.34 16.59 17.76
CA TRP A 89 8.61 15.98 18.19
C TRP A 89 8.48 15.22 19.51
N THR A 90 7.28 15.17 20.08
CA THR A 90 6.96 14.39 21.26
C THR A 90 6.62 12.97 20.86
N MET A 91 7.21 11.98 21.54
CA MET A 91 6.94 10.57 21.29
C MET A 91 5.55 10.15 21.84
N HIS A 92 4.52 10.92 21.53
CA HIS A 92 3.15 10.60 21.90
C HIS A 92 2.43 9.94 20.72
N SER A 93 1.90 8.74 20.97
CA SER A 93 0.99 8.11 20.03
C SER A 93 -0.44 8.59 20.32
N PRO A 94 -1.20 9.04 19.29
CA PRO A 94 -2.61 9.41 19.45
C PRO A 94 -3.48 8.26 20.01
N SER A 95 -3.05 7.02 19.83
CA SER A 95 -3.72 5.82 20.34
C SER A 95 -3.37 5.49 21.81
N GLY A 96 -2.58 6.31 22.48
CA GLY A 96 -2.11 6.05 23.85
C GLY A 96 -1.11 4.89 23.98
N LEU A 97 -0.72 4.27 22.87
CA LEU A 97 0.30 3.22 22.85
C LEU A 97 1.68 3.86 22.91
N PRO A 98 2.66 3.24 23.60
CA PRO A 98 4.00 3.79 23.66
C PRO A 98 4.64 3.76 22.26
N ALA A 99 5.15 4.91 21.79
CA ALA A 99 5.87 4.97 20.53
C ALA A 99 7.10 4.04 20.54
N TRP A 100 7.72 3.90 21.66
CA TRP A 100 8.79 2.96 21.92
C TRP A 100 8.26 1.74 22.70
N PRO A 101 8.36 0.47 22.23
CA PRO A 101 9.15 -0.03 21.10
C PRO A 101 8.36 -0.16 19.76
N LEU A 102 7.15 0.37 19.62
CA LEU A 102 6.30 0.14 18.45
C LEU A 102 6.90 0.71 17.15
N VAL A 103 7.73 1.74 17.25
CA VAL A 103 8.48 2.30 16.10
C VAL A 103 9.32 1.22 15.39
N PHE A 104 9.84 0.24 16.11
CA PHE A 104 10.61 -0.85 15.50
C PHE A 104 9.76 -1.77 14.63
N ILE A 105 8.47 -1.94 14.93
CA ILE A 105 7.54 -2.70 14.08
C ILE A 105 7.39 -2.00 12.74
N THR A 106 7.24 -0.68 12.75
CA THR A 106 7.12 0.12 11.52
C THR A 106 8.41 0.08 10.70
N ILE A 107 9.56 0.24 11.35
CA ILE A 107 10.88 0.16 10.69
C ILE A 107 11.12 -1.24 10.13
N ALA A 108 10.82 -2.29 10.88
CA ALA A 108 11.02 -3.67 10.45
C ALA A 108 10.11 -4.02 9.25
N CYS A 109 8.90 -3.51 9.20
CA CYS A 109 7.98 -3.73 8.08
C CYS A 109 8.55 -3.17 6.78
N GLY A 110 9.18 -1.99 6.82
CA GLY A 110 9.77 -1.35 5.64
C GLY A 110 11.18 -1.82 5.30
N ALA A 111 12.08 -1.87 6.29
CA ALA A 111 13.50 -2.10 6.07
C ALA A 111 13.92 -3.57 6.07
N CYS A 112 13.27 -4.40 6.89
CA CYS A 112 13.62 -5.80 7.11
C CYS A 112 12.49 -6.76 6.76
N SER A 113 11.63 -6.37 5.83
CA SER A 113 10.46 -7.17 5.44
C SER A 113 10.88 -8.55 4.92
N GLY A 114 10.46 -9.61 5.61
CA GLY A 114 10.62 -10.99 5.14
C GLY A 114 9.93 -11.25 3.79
N PHE A 115 9.02 -10.38 3.41
CA PHE A 115 8.36 -10.37 2.11
C PHE A 115 9.37 -10.17 0.96
N HIS A 116 10.33 -9.28 1.07
CA HIS A 116 11.39 -9.10 0.08
C HIS A 116 12.23 -10.38 -0.08
N ALA A 117 12.52 -11.07 1.00
CA ALA A 117 13.26 -12.33 0.96
C ALA A 117 12.53 -13.43 0.17
N THR A 118 11.20 -13.46 0.20
CA THR A 118 10.39 -14.43 -0.55
C THR A 118 10.14 -14.02 -2.00
N GLN A 119 10.05 -12.70 -2.28
CA GLN A 119 9.82 -12.16 -3.64
C GLN A 119 11.07 -12.18 -4.50
N SER A 120 12.24 -11.89 -3.92
CA SER A 120 13.50 -11.80 -4.68
C SER A 120 13.82 -13.08 -5.48
N PRO A 121 13.66 -14.29 -4.94
CA PRO A 121 13.87 -15.51 -5.72
C PRO A 121 12.89 -15.70 -6.88
N LEU A 122 11.63 -15.26 -6.72
CA LEU A 122 10.63 -15.30 -7.79
C LEU A 122 11.00 -14.33 -8.92
N MET A 123 11.37 -13.11 -8.58
CA MET A 123 11.80 -12.12 -9.55
C MET A 123 13.09 -12.50 -10.24
N ALA A 124 14.06 -13.09 -9.52
CA ALA A 124 15.32 -13.56 -10.11
C ALA A 124 15.12 -14.58 -11.22
N ARG A 125 14.10 -15.43 -11.13
CA ARG A 125 13.76 -16.41 -12.19
C ARG A 125 13.19 -15.75 -13.45
N CYS A 126 12.64 -14.55 -13.35
CA CYS A 126 12.04 -13.81 -14.47
C CYS A 126 13.05 -12.90 -15.19
N ILE A 127 14.27 -12.75 -14.66
CA ILE A 127 15.29 -11.87 -15.23
C ILE A 127 16.05 -12.59 -16.34
N ASN A 128 15.96 -12.07 -17.56
CA ASN A 128 16.64 -12.60 -18.72
C ASN A 128 18.10 -12.12 -18.87
N ASN A 129 18.48 -11.06 -18.15
CA ASN A 129 19.82 -10.47 -18.24
C ASN A 129 20.24 -9.91 -16.88
N GLU A 130 21.36 -10.38 -16.36
CA GLU A 130 21.90 -9.98 -15.04
C GLU A 130 22.16 -8.48 -14.91
N LYS A 131 22.47 -7.79 -16.04
CA LYS A 131 22.65 -6.33 -16.05
C LYS A 131 21.43 -5.55 -15.56
N HIS A 132 20.24 -6.14 -15.63
CA HIS A 132 18.99 -5.55 -15.14
C HIS A 132 18.77 -5.75 -13.64
N GLY A 133 19.51 -6.67 -13.00
CA GLY A 133 19.34 -7.01 -11.59
C GLY A 133 19.38 -5.80 -10.67
N ARG A 134 20.37 -4.92 -10.83
CA ARG A 134 20.47 -3.69 -10.02
C ARG A 134 19.26 -2.76 -10.19
N LYS A 135 18.75 -2.59 -11.41
CA LYS A 135 17.58 -1.75 -11.67
C LYS A 135 16.31 -2.35 -11.09
N ILE A 136 16.17 -3.67 -11.19
CA ILE A 136 14.98 -4.39 -10.72
C ILE A 136 14.94 -4.43 -9.20
N PHE A 137 16.00 -4.90 -8.55
CA PHE A 137 15.97 -5.07 -7.09
C PHE A 137 16.19 -3.75 -6.35
N TYR A 138 17.26 -3.02 -6.65
CA TYR A 138 17.58 -1.79 -5.95
C TYR A 138 16.68 -0.62 -6.40
N GLY A 139 16.41 -0.51 -7.70
CA GLY A 139 15.52 0.52 -8.24
C GLY A 139 14.09 0.39 -7.75
N ALA A 140 13.56 -0.83 -7.61
CA ALA A 140 12.24 -1.07 -7.04
C ALA A 140 12.15 -0.61 -5.57
N MET A 141 13.17 -0.88 -4.76
CA MET A 141 13.23 -0.46 -3.37
C MET A 141 13.24 1.07 -3.22
N ILE A 142 13.97 1.77 -4.09
CA ILE A 142 13.96 3.24 -4.11
C ILE A 142 12.56 3.76 -4.48
N ALA A 143 11.94 3.19 -5.51
CA ALA A 143 10.60 3.59 -5.94
C ALA A 143 9.56 3.35 -4.83
N GLU A 144 9.61 2.21 -4.16
CA GLU A 144 8.77 1.89 -3.00
C GLU A 144 8.97 2.91 -1.87
N GLY A 145 10.22 3.23 -1.52
CA GLY A 145 10.55 4.23 -0.51
C GLY A 145 10.01 5.62 -0.86
N VAL A 146 10.14 6.05 -2.11
CA VAL A 146 9.58 7.33 -2.58
C VAL A 146 8.07 7.37 -2.46
N ILE A 147 7.37 6.30 -2.86
CA ILE A 147 5.91 6.22 -2.72
C ILE A 147 5.49 6.22 -1.25
N GLY A 148 6.22 5.52 -0.39
CA GLY A 148 6.00 5.55 1.05
C GLY A 148 6.16 6.96 1.63
N LEU A 149 7.21 7.69 1.24
CA LEU A 149 7.43 9.09 1.65
C LEU A 149 6.31 10.02 1.16
N ILE A 150 5.77 9.81 -0.04
CA ILE A 150 4.61 10.57 -0.53
C ILE A 150 3.41 10.37 0.40
N TRP A 151 3.10 9.13 0.79
CA TRP A 151 2.01 8.85 1.71
C TRP A 151 2.22 9.41 3.12
N VAL A 152 3.45 9.37 3.63
CA VAL A 152 3.79 10.04 4.90
C VAL A 152 3.57 11.54 4.77
N THR A 153 4.03 12.16 3.68
CA THR A 153 3.82 13.59 3.42
C THR A 153 2.33 13.94 3.35
N LEU A 154 1.53 13.14 2.64
CA LEU A 154 0.08 13.33 2.57
C LEU A 154 -0.58 13.26 3.94
N GLY A 155 -0.29 12.21 4.72
CA GLY A 155 -0.89 12.03 6.05
C GLY A 155 -0.50 13.13 7.05
N MET A 156 0.75 13.60 6.97
CA MET A 156 1.27 14.63 7.88
C MET A 156 1.00 16.07 7.45
N SER A 157 0.52 16.29 6.25
CA SER A 157 0.28 17.64 5.71
C SER A 157 -1.20 17.93 5.44
N PHE A 158 -2.00 16.90 5.24
CA PHE A 158 -3.43 17.05 4.93
C PHE A 158 -4.25 17.44 6.16
N TYR A 159 -3.98 16.83 7.30
CA TYR A 159 -4.66 17.13 8.56
C TYR A 159 -3.94 18.26 9.31
N SER A 160 -4.71 19.14 9.96
CA SER A 160 -4.17 20.29 10.69
C SER A 160 -3.29 19.89 11.87
N ASP A 161 -3.64 18.79 12.53
CA ASP A 161 -2.97 18.28 13.72
C ASP A 161 -3.14 16.75 13.86
N THR A 162 -2.41 16.19 14.82
CA THR A 162 -2.44 14.76 15.12
C THR A 162 -3.79 14.29 15.66
N ALA A 163 -4.54 15.17 16.33
CA ALA A 163 -5.87 14.85 16.85
C ALA A 163 -6.88 14.71 15.71
N ALA A 164 -6.83 15.57 14.70
CA ALA A 164 -7.66 15.49 13.50
C ALA A 164 -7.37 14.20 12.71
N LEU A 165 -6.10 13.82 12.56
CA LEU A 165 -5.71 12.54 11.95
C LEU A 165 -6.23 11.34 12.76
N ALA A 166 -6.10 11.38 14.09
CA ALA A 166 -6.60 10.33 14.97
C ALA A 166 -8.12 10.20 14.89
N ALA A 167 -8.84 11.32 14.84
CA ALA A 167 -10.29 11.33 14.65
C ALA A 167 -10.70 10.73 13.30
N ALA A 168 -9.95 11.03 12.22
CA ALA A 168 -10.19 10.47 10.89
C ALA A 168 -9.91 8.96 10.82
N LEU A 169 -8.91 8.47 11.56
CA LEU A 169 -8.63 7.02 11.70
C LEU A 169 -9.74 6.30 12.44
N GLY A 170 -10.44 7.00 13.35
CA GLY A 170 -11.46 6.43 14.21
C GLY A 170 -10.91 5.41 15.22
N PRO A 171 -11.79 4.87 16.10
CA PRO A 171 -11.37 3.99 17.21
C PRO A 171 -10.75 2.66 16.75
N LYS A 172 -10.98 2.26 15.50
CA LYS A 172 -10.42 1.01 14.91
C LYS A 172 -9.17 1.22 14.07
N GLY A 173 -8.65 2.45 13.99
CA GLY A 173 -7.45 2.74 13.18
C GLY A 173 -7.64 2.47 11.69
N ASN A 174 -8.77 2.88 11.10
CA ASN A 174 -9.11 2.56 9.71
C ASN A 174 -8.36 3.47 8.73
N ALA A 175 -7.17 3.05 8.34
CA ALA A 175 -6.36 3.76 7.35
C ALA A 175 -7.06 3.89 5.97
N ALA A 176 -7.99 3.00 5.63
CA ALA A 176 -8.74 3.08 4.40
C ALA A 176 -9.62 4.34 4.31
N LEU A 177 -10.20 4.77 5.45
CA LEU A 177 -10.94 6.04 5.52
C LEU A 177 -10.03 7.24 5.21
N VAL A 178 -8.86 7.26 5.83
CA VAL A 178 -7.88 8.34 5.63
C VAL A 178 -7.44 8.42 4.17
N VAL A 179 -7.11 7.29 3.56
CA VAL A 179 -6.73 7.22 2.14
C VAL A 179 -7.85 7.72 1.24
N ASN A 180 -9.08 7.28 1.48
CA ASN A 180 -10.24 7.72 0.69
C ASN A 180 -10.49 9.22 0.84
N ASN A 181 -10.49 9.73 2.08
CA ASN A 181 -10.73 11.15 2.36
C ASN A 181 -9.68 12.04 1.68
N ILE A 182 -8.40 11.72 1.85
CA ILE A 182 -7.29 12.47 1.22
C ILE A 182 -7.45 12.44 -0.31
N SER A 183 -7.73 11.28 -0.88
CA SER A 183 -7.81 11.11 -2.33
C SER A 183 -8.98 11.87 -2.94
N VAL A 184 -10.16 11.80 -2.33
CA VAL A 184 -11.36 12.48 -2.82
C VAL A 184 -11.27 14.00 -2.62
N GLU A 185 -10.76 14.46 -1.49
CA GLU A 185 -10.62 15.88 -1.18
C GLU A 185 -9.59 16.56 -2.10
N LEU A 186 -8.48 15.89 -2.39
CA LEU A 186 -7.43 16.46 -3.22
C LEU A 186 -7.74 16.40 -4.72
N LEU A 187 -8.26 15.30 -5.23
CA LEU A 187 -8.43 15.04 -6.66
C LEU A 187 -9.90 15.07 -7.13
N GLY A 188 -10.84 15.34 -6.22
CA GLY A 188 -12.26 15.23 -6.51
C GLY A 188 -12.73 13.78 -6.62
N VAL A 189 -14.00 13.57 -6.89
CA VAL A 189 -14.62 12.23 -6.90
C VAL A 189 -13.97 11.30 -7.92
N PHE A 190 -13.81 11.75 -9.16
CA PHE A 190 -13.25 10.91 -10.23
C PHE A 190 -11.75 10.65 -10.05
N GLY A 191 -10.96 11.70 -9.83
CA GLY A 191 -9.52 11.56 -9.59
C GLY A 191 -9.21 10.80 -8.30
N GLY A 192 -10.01 11.02 -7.26
CA GLY A 192 -9.94 10.28 -6.00
C GLY A 192 -10.23 8.80 -6.19
N ALA A 193 -11.25 8.44 -6.96
CA ALA A 193 -11.55 7.04 -7.28
C ALA A 193 -10.38 6.35 -8.01
N LEU A 194 -9.77 7.01 -8.99
CA LEU A 194 -8.58 6.49 -9.68
C LEU A 194 -7.39 6.33 -8.74
N ALA A 195 -7.17 7.30 -7.83
CA ALA A 195 -6.11 7.21 -6.83
C ALA A 195 -6.33 6.05 -5.86
N VAL A 196 -7.56 5.87 -5.36
CA VAL A 196 -7.93 4.76 -4.48
C VAL A 196 -7.74 3.42 -5.19
N LEU A 197 -8.10 3.32 -6.48
CA LEU A 197 -7.82 2.12 -7.27
C LEU A 197 -6.31 1.82 -7.34
N GLY A 198 -5.46 2.84 -7.51
CA GLY A 198 -4.01 2.68 -7.45
C GLY A 198 -3.52 2.11 -6.12
N VAL A 199 -4.08 2.60 -5.00
CA VAL A 199 -3.77 2.08 -3.65
C VAL A 199 -4.28 0.65 -3.45
N VAL A 200 -5.46 0.32 -3.98
CA VAL A 200 -6.04 -1.04 -3.90
C VAL A 200 -5.19 -2.07 -4.64
N VAL A 201 -4.71 -1.70 -5.81
CA VAL A 201 -3.94 -2.61 -6.68
C VAL A 201 -2.62 -3.03 -6.05
N LEU A 202 -1.96 -2.13 -5.32
CA LEU A 202 -0.65 -2.39 -4.73
C LEU A 202 -0.66 -3.60 -3.76
N PRO A 203 -1.53 -3.68 -2.73
CA PRO A 203 -1.59 -4.87 -1.88
C PRO A 203 -2.16 -6.09 -2.60
N VAL A 204 -3.05 -5.93 -3.58
CA VAL A 204 -3.59 -7.06 -4.36
C VAL A 204 -2.49 -7.76 -5.15
N THR A 205 -1.62 -7.02 -5.82
CA THR A 205 -0.48 -7.59 -6.56
C THR A 205 0.56 -8.20 -5.61
N SER A 206 0.78 -7.57 -4.46
CA SER A 206 1.69 -8.09 -3.44
C SER A 206 1.17 -9.36 -2.79
N GLY A 207 -0.14 -9.44 -2.51
CA GLY A 207 -0.80 -10.64 -1.97
C GLY A 207 -0.74 -11.83 -2.92
N ASP A 208 -0.91 -11.62 -4.24
CA ASP A 208 -0.75 -12.68 -5.24
C ASP A 208 0.63 -13.34 -5.14
N THR A 209 1.67 -12.53 -5.09
CA THR A 209 3.04 -13.06 -4.98
C THR A 209 3.34 -13.67 -3.61
N ALA A 210 2.74 -13.17 -2.52
CA ALA A 210 2.87 -13.77 -1.19
C ALA A 210 2.27 -15.19 -1.13
N PHE A 211 1.05 -15.37 -1.66
CA PHE A 211 0.40 -16.69 -1.70
C PHE A 211 1.10 -17.68 -2.62
N ARG A 212 1.74 -17.20 -3.70
CA ARG A 212 2.56 -18.06 -4.56
C ARG A 212 3.84 -18.53 -3.89
N ALA A 213 4.37 -17.75 -2.92
CA ALA A 213 5.60 -18.07 -2.19
C ALA A 213 5.35 -18.96 -0.96
N ALA A 214 4.11 -19.01 -0.45
CA ALA A 214 3.69 -19.84 0.68
C ALA A 214 3.51 -21.29 0.26
#